data_097f24df5e85e196910940a118f06623
#
_entry.id   097f24df5e85e196910940a118f06623
#
_cell.length_a   1.000
_cell.length_b   1.000
_cell.length_c   1.000
_cell.angle_alpha   90.00
_cell.angle_beta   90.00
_cell.angle_gamma   90.00
#
_symmetry.space_group_name_H-M   'P 1'
#
loop_
_entity.id
_entity.type
_entity.pdbx_description
1 polymer ?
#
loop_
_entity_poly.entity_id
_entity_poly.type
_entity_poly.pdbx_seq_one_letter_code
_entity_poly.pdbx_strand_id
1 'polypeptide(L)'
;MLSHRTATIADVPYIVALVNSAYRGDSSRAGWTTEADLLDGQRTDAEEVRSLIAAENSIFLLCFNGEELIGTVHLQHGHHAAHMGMLVIKPGMQGKGLGKKLMLAAEAAAIKMWGVDKMLMHVITLRHELIDFYQRRGYRRTGKLKAFPNEIRFGIPRVAGLQIELMEKELQDASGQAC
;
A
#
# COMPACT_ATOMS: atom_id res chain seq x y z
N MET A 1 -14.84 -15.59 -5.39
CA MET A 1 -14.29 -14.90 -6.59
C MET A 1 -13.76 -13.56 -6.15
N LEU A 2 -12.55 -13.21 -6.57
CA LEU A 2 -11.98 -11.89 -6.24
C LEU A 2 -12.59 -10.81 -7.12
N SER A 3 -12.96 -9.68 -6.51
CA SER A 3 -13.41 -8.48 -7.19
C SER A 3 -12.70 -7.25 -6.63
N HIS A 4 -12.65 -6.19 -7.44
CA HIS A 4 -12.04 -4.92 -7.06
C HIS A 4 -12.99 -3.78 -7.40
N ARG A 5 -13.03 -2.76 -6.53
CA ARG A 5 -13.68 -1.49 -6.81
C ARG A 5 -12.97 -0.33 -6.11
N THR A 6 -13.20 0.86 -6.60
CA THR A 6 -12.78 2.09 -5.91
C THR A 6 -13.64 2.31 -4.65
N ALA A 7 -12.99 2.80 -3.60
CA ALA A 7 -13.65 3.14 -2.35
C ALA A 7 -14.52 4.40 -2.46
N THR A 8 -15.52 4.45 -1.61
CA THR A 8 -16.35 5.63 -1.36
C THR A 8 -16.21 6.07 0.11
N ILE A 9 -16.79 7.21 0.46
CA ILE A 9 -16.77 7.70 1.85
C ILE A 9 -17.40 6.69 2.84
N ALA A 10 -18.36 5.89 2.39
CA ALA A 10 -18.98 4.85 3.23
C ALA A 10 -17.99 3.74 3.63
N ASP A 11 -16.91 3.56 2.89
CA ASP A 11 -15.89 2.53 3.15
C ASP A 11 -14.85 2.94 4.21
N VAL A 12 -14.82 4.20 4.62
CA VAL A 12 -13.81 4.74 5.55
C VAL A 12 -13.62 3.90 6.79
N PRO A 13 -14.66 3.51 7.56
CA PRO A 13 -14.47 2.72 8.78
C PRO A 13 -13.80 1.36 8.50
N TYR A 14 -14.15 0.72 7.40
CA TYR A 14 -13.63 -0.60 7.02
C TYR A 14 -12.17 -0.51 6.56
N ILE A 15 -11.81 0.53 5.82
CA ILE A 15 -10.41 0.80 5.40
C ILE A 15 -9.53 1.02 6.63
N VAL A 16 -9.96 1.91 7.54
CA VAL A 16 -9.21 2.22 8.77
C VAL A 16 -8.98 0.96 9.61
N ALA A 17 -10.04 0.17 9.84
CA ALA A 17 -9.95 -1.07 10.60
C ALA A 17 -8.99 -2.06 9.94
N LEU A 18 -9.11 -2.27 8.63
CA LEU A 18 -8.27 -3.22 7.88
C LEU A 18 -6.79 -2.79 7.88
N VAL A 19 -6.51 -1.52 7.56
CA VAL A 19 -5.14 -1.01 7.52
C VAL A 19 -4.48 -1.12 8.88
N ASN A 20 -5.13 -0.64 9.95
CA ASN A 20 -4.56 -0.70 11.28
C ASN A 20 -4.35 -2.16 11.76
N SER A 21 -5.28 -3.07 11.46
CA SER A 21 -5.15 -4.48 11.83
C SER A 21 -3.95 -5.18 11.19
N ALA A 22 -3.54 -4.75 10.01
CA ALA A 22 -2.46 -5.38 9.26
C ALA A 22 -1.08 -4.72 9.51
N TYR A 23 -1.05 -3.46 9.86
CA TYR A 23 0.21 -2.74 10.10
C TYR A 23 0.61 -2.70 11.58
N ARG A 24 -0.34 -2.63 12.50
CA ARG A 24 -0.08 -2.28 13.89
C ARG A 24 -0.69 -3.29 14.88
N GLY A 25 -0.07 -3.34 16.07
CA GLY A 25 -0.55 -4.11 17.20
C GLY A 25 -0.48 -5.63 17.00
N ASP A 26 -1.05 -6.37 17.96
CA ASP A 26 -0.96 -7.83 18.00
C ASP A 26 -1.69 -8.51 16.83
N SER A 27 -2.76 -7.91 16.31
CA SER A 27 -3.47 -8.45 15.16
C SER A 27 -2.59 -8.53 13.90
N SER A 28 -1.66 -7.59 13.72
CA SER A 28 -0.73 -7.59 12.58
C SER A 28 0.31 -8.71 12.66
N ARG A 29 0.61 -9.21 13.86
CA ARG A 29 1.54 -10.34 14.09
C ARG A 29 1.02 -11.67 13.57
N ALA A 30 -0.28 -11.79 13.33
CA ALA A 30 -0.88 -12.95 12.66
C ALA A 30 -0.57 -13.00 11.15
N GLY A 31 -0.08 -11.91 10.57
CA GLY A 31 0.39 -11.85 9.19
C GLY A 31 1.86 -12.28 9.05
N TRP A 32 2.30 -12.46 7.80
CA TRP A 32 3.70 -12.77 7.51
C TRP A 32 4.66 -11.58 7.67
N THR A 33 4.11 -10.37 7.75
CA THR A 33 4.87 -9.12 7.93
C THR A 33 4.09 -8.15 8.81
N THR A 34 4.79 -7.37 9.64
CA THR A 34 4.21 -6.42 10.59
C THR A 34 5.17 -5.26 10.85
N GLU A 35 4.64 -4.13 11.29
CA GLU A 35 5.40 -3.00 11.82
C GLU A 35 5.34 -2.91 13.34
N ALA A 36 4.68 -3.85 14.02
CA ALA A 36 4.42 -3.79 15.45
C ALA A 36 5.68 -3.69 16.34
N ASP A 37 6.83 -4.15 15.86
CA ASP A 37 8.10 -4.02 16.58
C ASP A 37 8.84 -2.70 16.29
N LEU A 38 8.44 -1.99 15.25
CA LEU A 38 9.08 -0.77 14.79
C LEU A 38 8.30 0.49 15.17
N LEU A 39 6.98 0.39 15.26
CA LEU A 39 6.06 1.52 15.42
C LEU A 39 4.92 1.18 16.38
N ASP A 40 4.67 2.08 17.31
CA ASP A 40 3.45 2.10 18.14
C ASP A 40 2.37 2.98 17.52
N GLY A 41 1.16 2.91 18.06
CA GLY A 41 0.01 3.68 17.60
C GLY A 41 -0.66 3.08 16.39
N GLN A 42 -1.45 3.88 15.69
CA GLN A 42 -2.15 3.48 14.48
C GLN A 42 -1.40 3.87 13.22
N ARG A 43 -1.73 3.23 12.08
CA ARG A 43 -1.16 3.56 10.77
C ARG A 43 -1.94 4.68 10.08
N THR A 44 -3.24 4.73 10.27
CA THR A 44 -4.15 5.71 9.67
C THR A 44 -5.37 5.95 10.55
N ASP A 45 -6.10 7.01 10.24
CA ASP A 45 -7.36 7.37 10.89
C ASP A 45 -8.46 7.73 9.87
N ALA A 46 -9.67 7.97 10.38
CA ALA A 46 -10.81 8.25 9.52
C ALA A 46 -10.70 9.63 8.81
N GLU A 47 -10.01 10.59 9.39
CA GLU A 47 -9.81 11.92 8.79
C GLU A 47 -8.86 11.81 7.61
N GLU A 48 -7.72 11.15 7.77
CA GLU A 48 -6.77 10.88 6.68
C GLU A 48 -7.44 10.14 5.53
N VAL A 49 -8.14 9.03 5.80
CA VAL A 49 -8.79 8.24 4.76
C VAL A 49 -9.86 9.03 4.01
N ARG A 50 -10.68 9.83 4.73
CA ARG A 50 -11.66 10.72 4.07
C ARG A 50 -10.99 11.74 3.17
N SER A 51 -9.94 12.38 3.65
CA SER A 51 -9.18 13.38 2.88
C SER A 51 -8.60 12.77 1.61
N LEU A 52 -8.03 11.57 1.70
CA LEU A 52 -7.46 10.86 0.55
C LEU A 52 -8.55 10.41 -0.45
N ILE A 53 -9.72 9.96 0.01
CA ILE A 53 -10.84 9.61 -0.88
C ILE A 53 -11.40 10.85 -1.58
N ALA A 54 -11.42 12.01 -0.92
CA ALA A 54 -11.94 13.25 -1.48
C ALA A 54 -10.98 13.94 -2.46
N ALA A 55 -9.70 13.59 -2.46
CA ALA A 55 -8.70 14.19 -3.33
C ALA A 55 -8.85 13.69 -4.78
N GLU A 56 -8.84 14.61 -5.76
CA GLU A 56 -9.06 14.29 -7.18
C GLU A 56 -8.04 13.33 -7.80
N ASN A 57 -6.81 13.35 -7.30
CA ASN A 57 -5.70 12.54 -7.80
C ASN A 57 -5.39 11.33 -6.92
N SER A 58 -6.36 10.86 -6.15
CA SER A 58 -6.17 9.83 -5.12
C SER A 58 -7.34 8.85 -5.12
N ILE A 59 -7.04 7.56 -4.98
CA ILE A 59 -8.05 6.51 -4.81
C ILE A 59 -7.59 5.46 -3.81
N PHE A 60 -8.54 4.82 -3.15
CA PHE A 60 -8.35 3.49 -2.56
C PHE A 60 -8.98 2.45 -3.48
N LEU A 61 -8.21 1.45 -3.86
CA LEU A 61 -8.71 0.25 -4.52
C LEU A 61 -8.96 -0.82 -3.46
N LEU A 62 -10.20 -1.31 -3.40
CA LEU A 62 -10.64 -2.33 -2.46
C LEU A 62 -10.67 -3.69 -3.14
N CYS A 63 -10.26 -4.73 -2.42
CA CYS A 63 -10.28 -6.13 -2.86
C CYS A 63 -11.24 -6.94 -2.00
N PHE A 64 -12.16 -7.62 -2.64
CA PHE A 64 -13.17 -8.46 -2.00
C PHE A 64 -13.00 -9.93 -2.37
N ASN A 65 -13.35 -10.81 -1.44
CA ASN A 65 -13.62 -12.22 -1.71
C ASN A 65 -15.10 -12.50 -1.43
N GLY A 66 -15.91 -12.59 -2.48
CA GLY A 66 -17.36 -12.49 -2.34
C GLY A 66 -17.73 -11.10 -1.79
N GLU A 67 -18.41 -11.04 -0.66
CA GLU A 67 -18.80 -9.80 0.01
C GLU A 67 -17.79 -9.32 1.07
N GLU A 68 -16.80 -10.13 1.40
CA GLU A 68 -15.81 -9.82 2.43
C GLU A 68 -14.71 -8.92 1.87
N LEU A 69 -14.49 -7.75 2.52
CA LEU A 69 -13.33 -6.90 2.25
C LEU A 69 -12.07 -7.55 2.83
N ILE A 70 -11.15 -7.95 1.95
CA ILE A 70 -9.93 -8.68 2.32
C ILE A 70 -8.64 -7.92 2.04
N GLY A 71 -8.71 -6.82 1.32
CA GLY A 71 -7.52 -6.04 1.00
C GLY A 71 -7.85 -4.63 0.54
N THR A 72 -6.88 -3.74 0.69
CA THR A 72 -6.93 -2.37 0.18
C THR A 72 -5.55 -1.90 -0.22
N VAL A 73 -5.51 -0.94 -1.14
CA VAL A 73 -4.31 -0.21 -1.52
C VAL A 73 -4.69 1.23 -1.85
N HIS A 74 -3.89 2.18 -1.38
CA HIS A 74 -4.00 3.58 -1.72
C HIS A 74 -3.10 3.90 -2.91
N LEU A 75 -3.64 4.63 -3.89
CA LEU A 75 -2.93 5.15 -5.05
C LEU A 75 -3.10 6.65 -5.13
N GLN A 76 -2.03 7.35 -5.40
CA GLN A 76 -2.02 8.79 -5.59
C GLN A 76 -1.23 9.15 -6.84
N HIS A 77 -1.85 9.92 -7.74
CA HIS A 77 -1.20 10.44 -8.93
C HIS A 77 -0.29 11.62 -8.59
N GLY A 78 0.97 11.54 -8.99
CA GLY A 78 1.94 12.64 -8.98
C GLY A 78 2.19 13.17 -10.40
N HIS A 79 3.24 13.99 -10.57
CA HIS A 79 3.51 14.64 -11.87
C HIS A 79 3.76 13.66 -13.03
N HIS A 80 4.46 12.54 -12.80
CA HIS A 80 4.86 11.57 -13.85
C HIS A 80 4.77 10.13 -13.37
N ALA A 81 4.26 9.89 -12.17
CA ALA A 81 4.20 8.57 -11.56
C ALA A 81 2.99 8.46 -10.66
N ALA A 82 2.56 7.25 -10.39
CA ALA A 82 1.64 6.98 -9.29
C ALA A 82 2.42 6.53 -8.05
N HIS A 83 1.94 6.92 -6.88
CA HIS A 83 2.43 6.45 -5.59
C HIS A 83 1.48 5.40 -5.04
N MET A 84 2.05 4.28 -4.59
CA MET A 84 1.33 3.21 -3.90
C MET A 84 1.64 3.24 -2.41
N GLY A 85 0.60 3.21 -1.58
CA GLY A 85 0.72 3.11 -0.13
C GLY A 85 -0.39 2.26 0.46
N MET A 86 -0.29 1.94 1.75
CA MET A 86 -1.31 1.17 2.48
C MET A 86 -1.76 -0.09 1.73
N LEU A 87 -0.81 -0.81 1.09
CA LEU A 87 -1.07 -2.10 0.46
C LEU A 87 -1.24 -3.15 1.56
N VAL A 88 -2.44 -3.63 1.71
CA VAL A 88 -2.84 -4.51 2.82
C VAL A 88 -3.65 -5.68 2.32
N ILE A 89 -3.36 -6.85 2.83
CA ILE A 89 -4.25 -8.03 2.84
C ILE A 89 -4.54 -8.39 4.30
N LYS A 90 -5.78 -8.70 4.60
CA LYS A 90 -6.25 -9.15 5.92
C LYS A 90 -5.29 -10.22 6.47
N PRO A 91 -4.76 -10.08 7.71
CA PRO A 91 -3.68 -10.92 8.21
C PRO A 91 -3.90 -12.41 8.05
N GLY A 92 -5.07 -12.94 8.37
CA GLY A 92 -5.40 -14.36 8.23
C GLY A 92 -5.55 -14.86 6.79
N MET A 93 -5.49 -13.98 5.79
CA MET A 93 -5.61 -14.32 4.36
C MET A 93 -4.32 -14.14 3.58
N GLN A 94 -3.26 -13.71 4.22
CA GLN A 94 -1.94 -13.55 3.61
C GLN A 94 -1.33 -14.90 3.19
N GLY A 95 -0.23 -14.90 2.43
CA GLY A 95 0.46 -16.11 2.00
C GLY A 95 -0.15 -16.84 0.78
N LYS A 96 -1.32 -16.41 0.30
CA LYS A 96 -2.07 -17.04 -0.81
C LYS A 96 -1.92 -16.30 -2.14
N GLY A 97 -0.90 -15.45 -2.29
CA GLY A 97 -0.67 -14.66 -3.49
C GLY A 97 -1.63 -13.47 -3.68
N LEU A 98 -2.52 -13.20 -2.71
CA LEU A 98 -3.52 -12.12 -2.81
C LEU A 98 -2.87 -10.73 -2.88
N GLY A 99 -1.80 -10.49 -2.12
CA GLY A 99 -1.05 -9.24 -2.17
C GLY A 99 -0.46 -8.95 -3.55
N LYS A 100 0.08 -9.99 -4.22
CA LYS A 100 0.54 -9.88 -5.62
C LYS A 100 -0.60 -9.50 -6.56
N LYS A 101 -1.78 -10.15 -6.42
CA LYS A 101 -2.94 -9.88 -7.27
C LYS A 101 -3.45 -8.45 -7.08
N LEU A 102 -3.56 -8.00 -5.82
CA LEU A 102 -4.00 -6.64 -5.51
C LEU A 102 -3.00 -5.60 -6.05
N MET A 103 -1.70 -5.84 -5.93
CA MET A 103 -0.68 -4.96 -6.47
C MET A 103 -0.75 -4.84 -7.99
N LEU A 104 -0.91 -5.95 -8.72
CA LEU A 104 -1.09 -5.93 -10.17
C LEU A 104 -2.37 -5.19 -10.57
N ALA A 105 -3.47 -5.35 -9.82
CA ALA A 105 -4.70 -4.61 -10.05
C ALA A 105 -4.51 -3.09 -9.81
N ALA A 106 -3.72 -2.72 -8.81
CA ALA A 106 -3.37 -1.33 -8.52
C ALA A 106 -2.51 -0.71 -9.63
N GLU A 107 -1.50 -1.42 -10.12
CA GLU A 107 -0.67 -0.99 -11.25
C GLU A 107 -1.52 -0.79 -12.51
N ALA A 108 -2.39 -1.74 -12.85
CA ALA A 108 -3.31 -1.62 -13.98
C ALA A 108 -4.30 -0.45 -13.83
N ALA A 109 -4.81 -0.22 -12.62
CA ALA A 109 -5.69 0.91 -12.34
C ALA A 109 -4.97 2.26 -12.54
N ALA A 110 -3.74 2.40 -12.07
CA ALA A 110 -2.93 3.61 -12.23
C ALA A 110 -2.65 3.92 -13.70
N ILE A 111 -2.28 2.92 -14.50
CA ILE A 111 -2.09 3.07 -15.95
C ILE A 111 -3.40 3.51 -16.60
N LYS A 112 -4.49 2.80 -16.33
CA LYS A 112 -5.80 3.07 -16.94
C LYS A 112 -6.36 4.44 -16.62
N MET A 113 -6.21 4.88 -15.36
CA MET A 113 -6.80 6.15 -14.88
C MET A 113 -5.95 7.36 -15.21
N TRP A 114 -4.63 7.23 -15.17
CA TRP A 114 -3.72 8.37 -15.22
C TRP A 114 -2.68 8.27 -16.34
N GLY A 115 -2.59 7.15 -17.05
CA GLY A 115 -1.62 6.97 -18.14
C GLY A 115 -0.17 7.01 -17.66
N VAL A 116 0.09 6.68 -16.40
CA VAL A 116 1.45 6.70 -15.83
C VAL A 116 2.24 5.49 -16.27
N ASP A 117 3.52 5.67 -16.45
CA ASP A 117 4.49 4.64 -16.81
C ASP A 117 5.37 4.19 -15.64
N LYS A 118 5.15 4.75 -14.44
CA LYS A 118 5.94 4.46 -13.26
C LYS A 118 5.11 4.38 -11.99
N MET A 119 5.44 3.40 -11.14
CA MET A 119 4.92 3.28 -9.79
C MET A 119 6.03 3.51 -8.77
N LEU A 120 5.74 4.29 -7.75
CA LEU A 120 6.62 4.63 -6.64
C LEU A 120 6.01 4.13 -5.32
N MET A 121 6.85 3.79 -4.36
CA MET A 121 6.45 3.51 -2.98
C MET A 121 7.57 3.80 -1.99
N HIS A 122 7.22 4.05 -0.75
CA HIS A 122 8.17 4.14 0.35
C HIS A 122 8.07 2.92 1.25
N VAL A 123 9.20 2.34 1.60
CA VAL A 123 9.29 1.16 2.46
C VAL A 123 10.25 1.43 3.60
N ILE A 124 9.88 1.03 4.82
CA ILE A 124 10.77 1.11 5.99
C ILE A 124 11.99 0.22 5.73
N THR A 125 13.19 0.78 5.87
CA THR A 125 14.44 0.10 5.49
C THR A 125 14.72 -1.17 6.28
N LEU A 126 14.20 -1.29 7.49
CA LEU A 126 14.33 -2.46 8.35
C LEU A 126 13.37 -3.62 7.99
N ARG A 127 12.44 -3.39 7.07
CA ARG A 127 11.50 -4.43 6.63
C ARG A 127 12.05 -5.18 5.41
N HIS A 128 13.12 -5.93 5.62
CA HIS A 128 13.84 -6.63 4.56
C HIS A 128 12.96 -7.61 3.81
N GLU A 129 12.10 -8.35 4.51
CA GLU A 129 11.13 -9.30 3.92
C GLU A 129 10.17 -8.62 2.94
N LEU A 130 9.75 -7.38 3.25
CA LEU A 130 8.86 -6.61 2.41
C LEU A 130 9.60 -6.02 1.20
N ILE A 131 10.82 -5.54 1.40
CA ILE A 131 11.69 -5.07 0.31
C ILE A 131 11.91 -6.20 -0.70
N ASP A 132 12.26 -7.40 -0.21
CA ASP A 132 12.44 -8.59 -1.05
C ASP A 132 11.16 -8.99 -1.79
N PHE A 133 10.01 -8.86 -1.12
CA PHE A 133 8.71 -9.09 -1.74
C PHE A 133 8.49 -8.16 -2.94
N TYR A 134 8.80 -6.85 -2.81
CA TYR A 134 8.65 -5.89 -3.89
C TYR A 134 9.69 -6.08 -4.99
N GLN A 135 10.95 -6.39 -4.65
CA GLN A 135 12.00 -6.65 -5.63
C GLN A 135 11.66 -7.84 -6.54
N ARG A 136 11.13 -8.93 -5.99
CA ARG A 136 10.63 -10.06 -6.78
C ARG A 136 9.47 -9.73 -7.73
N ARG A 137 8.89 -8.52 -7.62
CA ARG A 137 7.80 -8.01 -8.46
C ARG A 137 8.22 -6.87 -9.37
N GLY A 138 9.54 -6.69 -9.51
CA GLY A 138 10.13 -5.73 -10.44
C GLY A 138 10.34 -4.32 -9.86
N TYR A 139 10.06 -4.11 -8.58
CA TYR A 139 10.45 -2.87 -7.92
C TYR A 139 11.93 -2.88 -7.64
N ARG A 140 12.60 -1.74 -7.83
CA ARG A 140 14.01 -1.56 -7.51
C ARG A 140 14.19 -0.51 -6.42
N ARG A 141 15.17 -0.69 -5.59
CA ARG A 141 15.60 0.28 -4.60
C ARG A 141 16.29 1.44 -5.32
N THR A 142 15.97 2.66 -4.93
CA THR A 142 16.59 3.86 -5.55
C THR A 142 17.78 4.38 -4.77
N GLY A 143 17.98 3.93 -3.53
CA GLY A 143 18.94 4.50 -2.59
C GLY A 143 18.53 5.86 -2.01
N LYS A 144 17.35 6.40 -2.39
CA LYS A 144 16.83 7.66 -1.86
C LYS A 144 16.17 7.40 -0.51
N LEU A 145 16.89 7.76 0.55
CA LEU A 145 16.47 7.60 1.93
C LEU A 145 15.91 8.91 2.48
N LYS A 146 14.93 8.80 3.37
CA LYS A 146 14.49 9.90 4.22
C LYS A 146 14.11 9.38 5.61
N ALA A 147 14.16 10.27 6.61
CA ALA A 147 13.70 9.94 7.95
C ALA A 147 12.20 9.54 7.92
N PHE A 148 11.83 8.60 8.80
CA PHE A 148 10.41 8.31 9.02
C PHE A 148 9.70 9.59 9.50
N PRO A 149 8.49 9.89 9.03
CA PRO A 149 7.75 11.08 9.43
C PRO A 149 7.54 11.14 10.95
N ASN A 150 7.79 12.31 11.56
CA ASN A 150 7.65 12.51 13.00
C ASN A 150 6.20 12.79 13.47
N GLU A 151 5.23 12.76 12.59
CA GLU A 151 3.83 13.01 12.91
C GLU A 151 3.23 11.77 13.58
N ILE A 152 2.63 11.97 14.76
CA ILE A 152 2.00 10.89 15.58
C ILE A 152 0.97 10.08 14.77
N ARG A 153 0.32 10.71 13.79
CA ARG A 153 -0.64 10.04 12.90
C ARG A 153 -0.07 8.86 12.12
N PHE A 154 1.25 8.87 11.82
CA PHE A 154 1.91 7.78 11.10
C PHE A 154 2.47 6.69 12.02
N GLY A 155 2.39 6.90 13.33
CA GLY A 155 2.91 6.01 14.36
C GLY A 155 4.09 6.63 15.11
N ILE A 156 4.42 6.03 16.24
CA ILE A 156 5.50 6.46 17.12
C ILE A 156 6.65 5.47 16.97
N PRO A 157 7.82 5.88 16.44
CA PRO A 157 8.96 4.98 16.30
C PRO A 157 9.42 4.41 17.65
N ARG A 158 9.59 3.08 17.70
CA ARG A 158 10.18 2.34 18.83
C ARG A 158 11.68 2.20 18.69
N VAL A 159 12.20 2.45 17.47
CA VAL A 159 13.63 2.37 17.15
C VAL A 159 14.14 3.75 16.71
N ALA A 160 15.31 4.12 17.19
CA ALA A 160 15.93 5.39 16.82
C ALA A 160 16.39 5.37 15.35
N GLY A 161 16.30 6.53 14.68
CA GLY A 161 16.81 6.68 13.32
C GLY A 161 16.07 5.88 12.25
N LEU A 162 14.78 5.58 12.47
CA LEU A 162 13.97 4.86 11.49
C LEU A 162 13.92 5.63 10.16
N GLN A 163 14.21 4.93 9.08
CA GLN A 163 14.25 5.48 7.72
C GLN A 163 13.31 4.73 6.79
N ILE A 164 12.86 5.44 5.76
CA ILE A 164 12.14 4.88 4.63
C ILE A 164 12.94 5.12 3.35
N GLU A 165 12.86 4.17 2.43
CA GLU A 165 13.50 4.21 1.13
C GLU A 165 12.46 4.28 0.02
N LEU A 166 12.73 5.10 -0.98
CA LEU A 166 11.94 5.12 -2.21
C LEU A 166 12.28 3.89 -3.06
N MET A 167 11.26 3.12 -3.42
CA MET A 167 11.34 2.08 -4.44
C MET A 167 10.51 2.47 -5.65
N GLU A 168 10.93 2.02 -6.83
CA GLU A 168 10.25 2.33 -8.09
C GLU A 168 10.16 1.13 -9.03
N LYS A 169 9.14 1.15 -9.89
CA LYS A 169 8.94 0.17 -10.96
C LYS A 169 8.44 0.87 -12.22
N GLU A 170 9.07 0.58 -13.37
CA GLU A 170 8.53 0.96 -14.67
C GLU A 170 7.28 0.09 -14.96
N LEU A 171 6.17 0.74 -15.28
CA LEU A 171 4.93 0.07 -15.66
C LEU A 171 4.90 -0.07 -17.17
N GLN A 172 4.47 -1.24 -17.63
CA GLN A 172 4.28 -1.49 -19.05
C GLN A 172 2.78 -1.61 -19.33
N ASP A 173 2.31 -0.90 -20.34
CA ASP A 173 0.97 -1.14 -20.87
C ASP A 173 0.88 -2.60 -21.36
N ALA A 174 -0.23 -3.25 -21.03
CA ALA A 174 -0.53 -4.60 -21.52
C ALA A 174 -0.67 -4.66 -23.07
N SER A 175 -0.61 -3.51 -23.74
CA SER A 175 -0.65 -3.35 -25.19
C SER A 175 0.72 -3.35 -25.87
N GLY A 176 1.81 -3.62 -25.16
CA GLY A 176 3.15 -3.73 -25.74
C GLY A 176 3.39 -5.02 -26.50
N GLN A 177 2.57 -5.31 -27.49
CA GLN A 177 2.97 -6.08 -28.66
C GLN A 177 3.44 -5.09 -29.72
N ALA A 178 4.77 -4.98 -29.83
CA ALA A 178 5.42 -4.37 -30.97
C ALA A 178 4.98 -5.08 -32.26
N CYS A 179 4.65 -4.30 -33.27
CA CYS A 179 4.65 -4.75 -34.67
C CYS A 179 6.04 -5.21 -35.09
#